data_fe0f667d9390b87a65d89146375f8386
#
_entry.id   fe0f667d9390b87a65d89146375f8386
#
_cell.length_a   1.000
_cell.length_b   1.000
_cell.length_c   1.000
_cell.angle_alpha   90.00
_cell.angle_beta   90.00
_cell.angle_gamma   90.00
#
_symmetry.space_group_name_H-M   'P 1'
#
loop_
_entity.id
_entity.type
_entity.pdbx_description
1 polymer ?
#
loop_
_entity_poly.entity_id
_entity_poly.type
_entity_poly.pdbx_seq_one_letter_code
_entity_poly.pdbx_strand_id
1 'polypeptide(L)'
;MNDFKFFSRKKILLIVIAVLSAIVLISWLLTPSPLRLQLVRAAKGSLSVSVDNEGIVRVHDAYVVTSPIAATIERIVLRTGDTVTRGDVLAWLLPLSIDLQSREQTLARLQAAQARWSEATLQQREVEINHELARHELERQKALVRDHFISPQALDQWIARESTARAAVSTAQARTKAAQAAVTEARAAVNTFTRVAERKIPVLAPASGRVLSVTQQSERTIAAGLPLMTIGDPSQMEAVVDVLSVDAVKIQPGMRLLLKDWGGDIPLEARVRLVEPVAFTKISALGIEEQRVNVIADPVGSPWPLGDGYRIQARIVLWKQDAVLKLPGSSVFRVGNDWRVFVAENGRAKERTVTIGQRNRDDVQIISGLREGEQVIRFPSRQVSNGARILAE
;
A
#
# COMPACT_ATOMS: atom_id res chain seq x y z
N MET A 1 8.34 86.57 75.36
CA MET A 1 7.77 87.46 74.40
C MET A 1 7.20 86.63 73.31
N ASN A 2 5.90 86.29 73.46
CA ASN A 2 5.22 85.32 72.61
C ASN A 2 4.23 86.07 71.74
N ASP A 3 4.45 86.03 70.44
CA ASP A 3 3.42 86.38 69.48
C ASP A 3 2.85 85.14 68.84
N PHE A 4 1.82 84.55 69.53
CA PHE A 4 0.94 83.51 68.91
C PHE A 4 -0.17 84.26 68.20
N LYS A 5 -0.03 84.49 66.89
CA LYS A 5 -1.09 85.04 66.06
C LYS A 5 -2.27 84.00 65.95
N PHE A 6 -3.39 84.40 66.45
CA PHE A 6 -4.70 83.68 66.35
C PHE A 6 -5.08 83.49 64.87
N PHE A 7 -4.89 82.33 64.31
CA PHE A 7 -5.31 82.01 62.95
C PHE A 7 -6.86 81.94 62.96
N SER A 8 -7.55 82.87 62.30
CA SER A 8 -8.98 82.91 62.18
C SER A 8 -9.50 81.56 61.69
N ARG A 9 -10.54 81.00 62.46
CA ARG A 9 -11.20 79.70 62.10
C ARG A 9 -11.65 79.63 60.68
N LYS A 10 -11.93 80.74 59.97
CA LYS A 10 -12.24 80.85 58.56
C LYS A 10 -11.07 80.49 57.67
N LYS A 11 -9.83 80.87 58.04
CA LYS A 11 -8.61 80.53 57.25
C LYS A 11 -8.23 79.05 57.39
N ILE A 12 -8.43 78.46 58.58
CA ILE A 12 -8.24 77.02 58.79
C ILE A 12 -9.26 76.20 57.98
N LEU A 13 -10.54 76.61 57.95
CA LEU A 13 -11.61 75.97 57.17
C LEU A 13 -11.25 76.00 55.61
N LEU A 14 -10.79 77.18 55.15
CA LEU A 14 -10.37 77.32 53.76
C LEU A 14 -9.17 76.44 53.36
N ILE A 15 -8.15 76.29 54.23
CA ILE A 15 -7.02 75.42 54.03
C ILE A 15 -7.46 73.92 54.00
N VAL A 16 -8.35 73.55 54.94
CA VAL A 16 -8.90 72.15 54.96
C VAL A 16 -9.67 71.82 53.66
N ILE A 17 -10.47 72.78 53.17
CA ILE A 17 -11.25 72.62 51.95
C ILE A 17 -10.24 72.54 50.74
N ALA A 18 -9.22 73.41 50.73
CA ALA A 18 -8.20 73.37 49.67
C ALA A 18 -7.39 72.07 49.68
N VAL A 19 -7.02 71.53 50.84
CA VAL A 19 -6.29 70.25 50.97
C VAL A 19 -7.26 69.09 50.58
N LEU A 20 -8.49 69.10 50.93
CA LEU A 20 -9.49 68.09 50.54
C LEU A 20 -9.71 68.12 49.00
N SER A 21 -9.86 69.30 48.42
CA SER A 21 -9.99 69.45 46.96
C SER A 21 -8.70 69.00 46.19
N ALA A 22 -7.52 69.28 46.73
CA ALA A 22 -6.26 68.84 46.18
C ALA A 22 -6.11 67.29 46.26
N ILE A 23 -6.52 66.71 47.38
CA ILE A 23 -6.55 65.24 47.54
C ILE A 23 -7.52 64.62 46.55
N VAL A 24 -8.72 65.16 46.35
CA VAL A 24 -9.66 64.70 45.35
C VAL A 24 -9.12 64.86 43.93
N LEU A 25 -8.48 65.99 43.62
CA LEU A 25 -7.89 66.26 42.32
C LEU A 25 -6.72 65.31 42.02
N ILE A 26 -5.84 65.07 42.99
CA ILE A 26 -4.73 64.13 42.90
C ILE A 26 -5.28 62.70 42.77
N SER A 27 -6.28 62.34 43.53
CA SER A 27 -6.94 61.02 43.39
C SER A 27 -7.56 60.84 42.03
N TRP A 28 -8.16 61.88 41.44
CA TRP A 28 -8.73 61.86 40.09
C TRP A 28 -7.65 61.77 39.01
N LEU A 29 -6.52 62.48 39.15
CA LEU A 29 -5.39 62.50 38.26
C LEU A 29 -4.60 61.17 38.27
N LEU A 30 -4.58 60.48 39.43
CA LEU A 30 -3.89 59.18 39.61
C LEU A 30 -4.78 58.00 39.24
N THR A 31 -6.03 58.21 38.84
CA THR A 31 -6.88 57.10 38.36
C THR A 31 -6.41 56.67 36.97
N PRO A 32 -5.92 55.41 36.77
CA PRO A 32 -5.48 54.93 35.48
C PRO A 32 -6.64 54.98 34.48
N SER A 33 -6.36 55.41 33.25
CA SER A 33 -7.30 55.43 32.14
C SER A 33 -7.84 54.04 31.87
N PRO A 34 -9.14 53.89 31.56
CA PRO A 34 -9.73 52.59 31.31
C PRO A 34 -9.09 51.98 30.04
N LEU A 35 -8.74 50.70 30.12
CA LEU A 35 -8.20 49.94 28.99
C LEU A 35 -9.35 49.60 28.05
N ARG A 36 -9.24 49.92 26.76
CA ARG A 36 -10.18 49.49 25.73
C ARG A 36 -9.83 48.06 25.32
N LEU A 37 -10.77 47.15 25.49
CA LEU A 37 -10.54 45.72 25.29
C LEU A 37 -11.73 45.07 24.60
N GLN A 38 -11.44 44.12 23.73
CA GLN A 38 -12.47 43.31 23.10
C GLN A 38 -13.03 42.30 24.11
N LEU A 39 -14.33 42.30 24.21
CA LEU A 39 -15.09 41.37 25.05
C LEU A 39 -15.74 40.29 24.19
N VAL A 40 -15.71 39.06 24.66
CA VAL A 40 -16.42 37.92 24.08
C VAL A 40 -17.34 37.32 25.15
N ARG A 41 -18.51 36.86 24.73
CA ARG A 41 -19.45 36.16 25.66
C ARG A 41 -19.16 34.68 25.65
N ALA A 42 -19.12 34.09 26.84
CA ALA A 42 -19.10 32.64 26.99
C ALA A 42 -20.47 32.10 26.53
N ALA A 43 -20.44 31.27 25.47
CA ALA A 43 -21.64 30.74 24.87
C ALA A 43 -21.57 29.23 24.72
N LYS A 44 -22.71 28.56 24.76
CA LYS A 44 -22.79 27.16 24.36
C LYS A 44 -22.77 27.02 22.86
N GLY A 45 -21.98 26.08 22.37
CA GLY A 45 -21.88 25.78 20.95
C GLY A 45 -21.20 24.47 20.69
N SER A 46 -21.19 24.07 19.45
CA SER A 46 -20.46 22.85 19.05
C SER A 46 -18.94 23.09 19.10
N LEU A 47 -18.25 22.11 19.63
CA LEU A 47 -16.78 22.04 19.59
C LEU A 47 -16.38 20.68 19.07
N SER A 48 -15.44 20.66 18.13
CA SER A 48 -14.85 19.44 17.61
C SER A 48 -13.32 19.55 17.63
N VAL A 49 -12.68 18.48 18.02
CA VAL A 49 -11.24 18.30 17.94
C VAL A 49 -10.97 17.33 16.81
N SER A 50 -10.16 17.73 15.85
CA SER A 50 -9.85 16.93 14.68
C SER A 50 -8.37 17.02 14.32
N VAL A 51 -7.91 16.03 13.60
CA VAL A 51 -6.59 16.00 12.97
C VAL A 51 -6.80 16.04 11.45
N ASP A 52 -6.14 16.99 10.81
CA ASP A 52 -6.19 17.18 9.36
C ASP A 52 -4.89 16.65 8.75
N ASN A 53 -5.00 15.71 7.81
CA ASN A 53 -3.86 15.10 7.12
C ASN A 53 -4.19 14.84 5.65
N GLU A 54 -3.15 14.68 4.85
CA GLU A 54 -3.28 14.25 3.47
C GLU A 54 -3.49 12.74 3.39
N GLY A 55 -4.14 12.30 2.34
CA GLY A 55 -4.35 10.90 2.04
C GLY A 55 -4.58 10.67 0.56
N ILE A 56 -4.75 9.42 0.22
CA ILE A 56 -5.14 8.96 -1.12
C ILE A 56 -6.35 8.05 -1.02
N VAL A 57 -7.17 8.09 -2.06
CA VAL A 57 -8.20 7.08 -2.27
C VAL A 57 -7.62 5.99 -3.13
N ARG A 58 -7.82 4.73 -2.75
CA ARG A 58 -7.41 3.59 -3.56
C ARG A 58 -8.50 2.52 -3.60
N VAL A 59 -8.42 1.66 -4.58
CA VAL A 59 -9.27 0.46 -4.65
C VAL A 59 -8.84 -0.49 -3.52
N HIS A 60 -9.82 -1.04 -2.79
CA HIS A 60 -9.59 -1.92 -1.65
C HIS A 60 -8.78 -3.17 -2.03
N ASP A 61 -9.24 -3.89 -3.05
CA ASP A 61 -8.58 -5.09 -3.56
C ASP A 61 -8.06 -4.84 -4.98
N ALA A 62 -6.78 -4.49 -5.09
CA ALA A 62 -6.09 -4.33 -6.36
C ALA A 62 -5.19 -5.54 -6.65
N TYR A 63 -5.38 -6.17 -7.79
CA TYR A 63 -4.62 -7.34 -8.25
C TYR A 63 -3.60 -6.90 -9.30
N VAL A 64 -2.33 -6.99 -8.97
CA VAL A 64 -1.25 -6.78 -9.92
C VAL A 64 -1.01 -8.07 -10.68
N VAL A 65 -1.37 -8.09 -11.96
CA VAL A 65 -1.16 -9.23 -12.85
C VAL A 65 0.26 -9.16 -13.39
N THR A 66 1.04 -10.21 -13.16
CA THR A 66 2.45 -10.32 -13.59
C THR A 66 2.64 -11.42 -14.62
N SER A 67 3.72 -11.36 -15.37
CA SER A 67 4.09 -12.44 -16.28
C SER A 67 4.61 -13.66 -15.51
N PRO A 68 4.04 -14.86 -15.68
CA PRO A 68 4.50 -16.08 -15.01
C PRO A 68 5.83 -16.62 -15.56
N ILE A 69 6.21 -16.23 -16.78
CA ILE A 69 7.42 -16.69 -17.47
C ILE A 69 8.13 -15.55 -18.19
N ALA A 70 9.40 -15.75 -18.54
CA ALA A 70 10.08 -14.91 -19.52
C ALA A 70 9.55 -15.24 -20.92
N ALA A 71 9.00 -14.24 -21.62
CA ALA A 71 8.31 -14.43 -22.89
C ALA A 71 8.30 -13.15 -23.73
N THR A 72 7.94 -13.25 -24.99
CA THR A 72 7.49 -12.11 -25.78
C THR A 72 6.00 -11.94 -25.53
N ILE A 73 5.58 -10.80 -24.96
CA ILE A 73 4.17 -10.46 -24.80
C ILE A 73 3.63 -9.91 -26.13
N GLU A 74 2.48 -10.39 -26.56
CA GLU A 74 1.75 -9.76 -27.66
C GLU A 74 1.12 -8.44 -27.18
N ARG A 75 0.83 -7.55 -28.15
CA ARG A 75 0.18 -6.29 -27.84
C ARG A 75 -1.10 -6.50 -27.02
N ILE A 76 -1.19 -5.87 -25.84
CA ILE A 76 -2.38 -5.88 -25.00
C ILE A 76 -3.42 -4.94 -25.61
N VAL A 77 -4.59 -5.48 -25.93
CA VAL A 77 -5.72 -4.73 -26.52
C VAL A 77 -6.53 -4.00 -25.44
N LEU A 78 -6.55 -4.53 -24.23
CA LEU A 78 -7.28 -3.96 -23.09
C LEU A 78 -6.72 -2.59 -22.72
N ARG A 79 -7.65 -1.70 -22.34
CA ARG A 79 -7.36 -0.32 -21.92
C ARG A 79 -7.81 -0.10 -20.48
N THR A 80 -7.24 0.93 -19.86
CA THR A 80 -7.72 1.41 -18.56
C THR A 80 -9.22 1.73 -18.62
N GLY A 81 -9.98 1.20 -17.69
CA GLY A 81 -11.44 1.31 -17.61
C GLY A 81 -12.22 0.14 -18.19
N ASP A 82 -11.59 -0.75 -18.97
CA ASP A 82 -12.26 -1.94 -19.52
C ASP A 82 -12.69 -2.88 -18.39
N THR A 83 -13.84 -3.50 -18.55
CA THR A 83 -14.35 -4.50 -17.60
C THR A 83 -13.83 -5.87 -17.98
N VAL A 84 -13.38 -6.63 -16.99
CA VAL A 84 -12.89 -8.00 -17.13
C VAL A 84 -13.57 -8.90 -16.10
N THR A 85 -13.77 -10.17 -16.47
CA THR A 85 -14.29 -11.20 -15.56
C THR A 85 -13.18 -12.19 -15.22
N ARG A 86 -13.29 -12.82 -14.07
CA ARG A 86 -12.32 -13.84 -13.64
C ARG A 86 -12.20 -14.94 -14.69
N GLY A 87 -10.97 -15.19 -15.14
CA GLY A 87 -10.65 -16.18 -16.16
C GLY A 87 -10.57 -15.64 -17.58
N ASP A 88 -10.90 -14.36 -17.82
CA ASP A 88 -10.71 -13.72 -19.12
C ASP A 88 -9.24 -13.66 -19.49
N VAL A 89 -8.94 -13.76 -20.80
CA VAL A 89 -7.57 -13.63 -21.31
C VAL A 89 -7.18 -12.16 -21.38
N LEU A 90 -6.19 -11.79 -20.58
CA LEU A 90 -5.68 -10.42 -20.49
C LEU A 90 -4.55 -10.15 -21.48
N ALA A 91 -3.70 -11.15 -21.70
CA ALA A 91 -2.55 -11.07 -22.60
C ALA A 91 -2.17 -12.44 -23.11
N TRP A 92 -1.49 -12.48 -24.24
CA TRP A 92 -0.88 -13.68 -24.79
C TRP A 92 0.63 -13.60 -24.67
N LEU A 93 1.25 -14.65 -24.16
CA LEU A 93 2.69 -14.79 -24.03
C LEU A 93 3.19 -15.82 -25.02
N LEU A 94 4.19 -15.44 -25.80
CA LEU A 94 4.94 -16.35 -26.63
C LEU A 94 6.25 -16.65 -25.88
N PRO A 95 6.46 -17.89 -25.41
CA PRO A 95 7.70 -18.25 -24.73
C PRO A 95 8.89 -17.86 -25.58
N LEU A 96 9.93 -17.30 -24.95
CA LEU A 96 11.19 -17.06 -25.66
C LEU A 96 11.62 -18.41 -26.24
N SER A 97 11.80 -18.45 -27.55
CA SER A 97 12.33 -19.64 -28.22
C SER A 97 13.59 -20.05 -27.47
N ILE A 98 13.54 -21.22 -26.86
CA ILE A 98 14.68 -21.82 -26.19
C ILE A 98 15.83 -21.68 -27.16
N ASP A 99 16.94 -21.17 -26.71
CA ASP A 99 18.18 -20.90 -27.39
C ASP A 99 18.38 -21.77 -28.68
N LEU A 100 18.53 -21.11 -29.81
CA LEU A 100 18.77 -21.79 -31.13
C LEU A 100 19.81 -22.89 -30.99
N GLN A 101 20.83 -22.68 -30.18
CA GLN A 101 21.88 -23.63 -29.86
C GLN A 101 21.36 -24.91 -29.19
N SER A 102 20.41 -24.79 -28.24
CA SER A 102 19.78 -25.96 -27.61
C SER A 102 18.89 -26.74 -28.56
N ARG A 103 18.23 -26.05 -29.51
CA ARG A 103 17.47 -26.70 -30.59
C ARG A 103 18.37 -27.47 -31.53
N GLU A 104 19.46 -26.85 -31.99
CA GLU A 104 20.44 -27.49 -32.85
C GLU A 104 21.08 -28.70 -32.17
N GLN A 105 21.44 -28.61 -30.89
CA GLN A 105 21.96 -29.75 -30.14
C GLN A 105 20.96 -30.90 -30.06
N THR A 106 19.67 -30.61 -29.87
CA THR A 106 18.64 -31.65 -29.78
C THR A 106 18.40 -32.32 -31.15
N LEU A 107 18.42 -31.55 -32.23
CA LEU A 107 18.35 -32.08 -33.58
C LEU A 107 19.60 -32.92 -33.91
N ALA A 108 20.78 -32.47 -33.54
CA ALA A 108 22.03 -33.24 -33.74
C ALA A 108 22.02 -34.57 -32.96
N ARG A 109 21.46 -34.59 -31.73
CA ARG A 109 21.26 -35.83 -30.96
C ARG A 109 20.31 -36.81 -31.67
N LEU A 110 19.21 -36.31 -32.27
CA LEU A 110 18.30 -37.15 -33.03
C LEU A 110 19.01 -37.74 -34.26
N GLN A 111 19.76 -36.93 -35.01
CA GLN A 111 20.53 -37.41 -36.17
C GLN A 111 21.58 -38.47 -35.77
N ALA A 112 22.31 -38.25 -34.67
CA ALA A 112 23.28 -39.23 -34.14
C ALA A 112 22.59 -40.53 -33.70
N ALA A 113 21.42 -40.48 -33.08
CA ALA A 113 20.64 -41.67 -32.71
C ALA A 113 20.14 -42.43 -33.93
N GLN A 114 19.70 -41.71 -34.98
CA GLN A 114 19.28 -42.32 -36.26
C GLN A 114 20.44 -43.01 -36.96
N ALA A 115 21.64 -42.41 -37.01
CA ALA A 115 22.82 -43.00 -37.58
C ALA A 115 23.20 -44.30 -36.85
N ARG A 116 23.22 -44.32 -35.52
CA ARG A 116 23.48 -45.52 -34.69
C ARG A 116 22.45 -46.61 -34.92
N TRP A 117 21.18 -46.28 -35.07
CA TRP A 117 20.13 -47.26 -35.39
C TRP A 117 20.34 -47.87 -36.79
N SER A 118 20.69 -47.04 -37.78
CA SER A 118 21.02 -47.51 -39.14
C SER A 118 22.22 -48.46 -39.11
N GLU A 119 23.29 -48.11 -38.41
CA GLU A 119 24.48 -48.97 -38.24
C GLU A 119 24.12 -50.33 -37.58
N ALA A 120 23.37 -50.29 -36.46
CA ALA A 120 22.92 -51.51 -35.76
C ALA A 120 22.04 -52.41 -36.66
N THR A 121 21.19 -51.78 -37.50
CA THR A 121 20.34 -52.51 -38.45
C THR A 121 21.14 -53.19 -39.53
N LEU A 122 22.18 -52.54 -40.09
CA LEU A 122 23.09 -53.14 -41.09
C LEU A 122 23.91 -54.28 -40.48
N GLN A 123 24.40 -54.09 -39.24
CA GLN A 123 25.14 -55.14 -38.53
C GLN A 123 24.25 -56.35 -38.19
N GLN A 124 22.98 -56.11 -37.81
CA GLN A 124 22.01 -57.20 -37.62
C GLN A 124 21.81 -57.99 -38.90
N ARG A 125 21.67 -57.32 -40.05
CA ARG A 125 21.48 -57.98 -41.34
C ARG A 125 22.70 -58.82 -41.73
N GLU A 126 23.92 -58.32 -41.51
CA GLU A 126 25.17 -59.09 -41.75
C GLU A 126 25.19 -60.38 -40.90
N VAL A 127 24.89 -60.28 -39.60
CA VAL A 127 24.87 -61.43 -38.69
C VAL A 127 23.73 -62.41 -39.03
N GLU A 128 22.58 -61.92 -39.49
CA GLU A 128 21.47 -62.79 -39.99
C GLU A 128 21.89 -63.58 -41.24
N ILE A 129 22.60 -62.94 -42.18
CA ILE A 129 23.13 -63.63 -43.37
C ILE A 129 24.13 -64.74 -42.97
N ASN A 130 25.02 -64.42 -42.02
CA ASN A 130 26.02 -65.36 -41.53
C ASN A 130 25.37 -66.56 -40.79
N HIS A 131 24.29 -66.33 -40.02
CA HIS A 131 23.52 -67.41 -39.41
C HIS A 131 22.80 -68.26 -40.42
N GLU A 132 22.20 -67.64 -41.45
CA GLU A 132 21.54 -68.40 -42.53
C GLU A 132 22.54 -69.29 -43.30
N LEU A 133 23.75 -68.82 -43.57
CA LEU A 133 24.84 -69.60 -44.16
C LEU A 133 25.23 -70.76 -43.20
N ALA A 134 25.43 -70.50 -41.95
CA ALA A 134 25.73 -71.55 -40.94
C ALA A 134 24.65 -72.63 -40.79
N ARG A 135 23.38 -72.20 -40.90
CA ARG A 135 22.21 -73.11 -40.89
C ARG A 135 22.20 -73.99 -42.11
N HIS A 136 22.37 -73.41 -43.32
CA HIS A 136 22.42 -74.22 -44.55
C HIS A 136 23.59 -75.20 -44.59
N GLU A 137 24.72 -74.79 -44.06
CA GLU A 137 25.88 -75.69 -43.97
C GLU A 137 25.64 -76.80 -42.98
N LEU A 138 25.04 -76.54 -41.81
CA LEU A 138 24.65 -77.54 -40.82
C LEU A 138 23.66 -78.59 -41.43
N GLU A 139 22.67 -78.14 -42.17
CA GLU A 139 21.69 -79.05 -42.84
C GLU A 139 22.40 -79.93 -43.90
N ARG A 140 23.39 -79.40 -44.66
CA ARG A 140 24.17 -80.18 -45.55
C ARG A 140 25.02 -81.21 -44.82
N GLN A 141 25.65 -80.86 -43.72
CA GLN A 141 26.48 -81.79 -42.96
C GLN A 141 25.64 -82.87 -42.24
N LYS A 142 24.43 -82.54 -41.77
CA LYS A 142 23.46 -83.53 -41.26
C LYS A 142 23.12 -84.63 -42.29
N ALA A 143 23.01 -84.28 -43.59
CA ALA A 143 22.77 -85.22 -44.62
C ALA A 143 24.02 -86.17 -44.87
N LEU A 144 25.25 -85.57 -44.86
CA LEU A 144 26.46 -86.32 -44.97
C LEU A 144 26.75 -87.30 -43.82
N VAL A 145 26.32 -86.99 -42.56
CA VAL A 145 26.39 -87.90 -41.44
C VAL A 145 25.44 -89.10 -41.63
N ARG A 146 24.26 -88.82 -42.10
CA ARG A 146 23.19 -89.84 -42.38
C ARG A 146 23.69 -90.88 -43.34
N ASP A 147 24.50 -90.43 -44.37
CA ASP A 147 25.07 -91.27 -45.38
C ASP A 147 26.50 -91.83 -45.02
N HIS A 148 26.90 -91.69 -43.74
CA HIS A 148 28.16 -92.15 -43.14
C HIS A 148 29.46 -91.57 -43.72
N PHE A 149 29.39 -90.39 -44.39
CA PHE A 149 30.56 -89.75 -45.01
C PHE A 149 31.38 -88.91 -44.00
N ILE A 150 30.83 -88.51 -42.86
CA ILE A 150 31.53 -87.78 -41.82
C ILE A 150 31.19 -88.36 -40.40
N SER A 151 32.10 -88.07 -39.41
CA SER A 151 31.89 -88.54 -38.03
C SER A 151 30.86 -87.75 -37.25
N PRO A 152 30.20 -88.35 -36.29
CA PRO A 152 29.27 -87.61 -35.40
C PRO A 152 29.95 -86.40 -34.68
N GLN A 153 31.24 -86.55 -34.28
CA GLN A 153 32.02 -85.51 -33.64
C GLN A 153 32.25 -84.31 -34.61
N ALA A 154 32.36 -84.51 -35.89
CA ALA A 154 32.42 -83.41 -36.85
C ALA A 154 31.11 -82.68 -36.95
N LEU A 155 29.97 -83.32 -36.81
CA LEU A 155 28.65 -82.71 -36.78
C LEU A 155 28.46 -81.78 -35.55
N ASP A 156 28.99 -82.22 -34.41
CA ASP A 156 28.91 -81.38 -33.14
C ASP A 156 29.60 -80.03 -33.36
N GLN A 157 30.64 -79.95 -34.13
CA GLN A 157 31.33 -78.67 -34.48
C GLN A 157 30.43 -77.74 -35.29
N TRP A 158 29.66 -78.28 -36.24
CA TRP A 158 28.70 -77.48 -37.03
C TRP A 158 27.46 -77.04 -36.23
N ILE A 159 27.01 -77.90 -35.34
CA ILE A 159 25.94 -77.53 -34.38
C ILE A 159 26.41 -76.37 -33.52
N ALA A 160 27.69 -76.45 -33.00
CA ALA A 160 28.22 -75.36 -32.15
C ALA A 160 28.37 -74.06 -32.97
N ARG A 161 28.81 -74.16 -34.25
CA ARG A 161 28.90 -72.96 -35.14
C ARG A 161 27.54 -72.27 -35.35
N GLU A 162 26.49 -73.11 -35.70
CA GLU A 162 25.15 -72.58 -35.90
C GLU A 162 24.63 -71.93 -34.61
N SER A 163 24.78 -72.61 -33.46
CA SER A 163 24.39 -72.11 -32.17
C SER A 163 25.05 -70.77 -31.83
N THR A 164 26.35 -70.63 -32.12
CA THR A 164 27.08 -69.37 -31.91
C THR A 164 26.57 -68.26 -32.85
N ALA A 165 26.33 -68.57 -34.14
CA ALA A 165 25.74 -67.61 -35.08
C ALA A 165 24.37 -67.18 -34.69
N ARG A 166 23.53 -68.11 -34.20
CA ARG A 166 22.18 -67.82 -33.69
C ARG A 166 22.20 -66.90 -32.46
N ALA A 167 23.11 -67.12 -31.52
CA ALA A 167 23.30 -66.26 -30.36
C ALA A 167 23.76 -64.86 -30.79
N ALA A 168 24.63 -64.76 -31.82
CA ALA A 168 25.03 -63.45 -32.39
C ALA A 168 23.83 -62.67 -32.98
N VAL A 169 22.88 -63.34 -33.66
CA VAL A 169 21.65 -62.73 -34.15
C VAL A 169 20.83 -62.14 -33.00
N SER A 170 20.65 -62.90 -31.95
CA SER A 170 19.87 -62.44 -30.79
C SER A 170 20.52 -61.19 -30.14
N THR A 171 21.86 -61.20 -30.07
CA THR A 171 22.60 -60.02 -29.55
C THR A 171 22.48 -58.80 -30.49
N ALA A 172 22.56 -59.00 -31.80
CA ALA A 172 22.40 -57.91 -32.78
C ALA A 172 20.96 -57.33 -32.75
N GLN A 173 19.96 -58.20 -32.64
CA GLN A 173 18.54 -57.78 -32.48
C GLN A 173 18.33 -56.93 -31.23
N ALA A 174 18.93 -57.33 -30.09
CA ALA A 174 18.86 -56.57 -28.86
C ALA A 174 19.51 -55.16 -29.02
N ARG A 175 20.67 -55.08 -29.70
CA ARG A 175 21.32 -53.80 -30.00
C ARG A 175 20.49 -52.90 -30.92
N THR A 176 19.86 -53.47 -31.95
CA THR A 176 18.95 -52.72 -32.85
C THR A 176 17.77 -52.16 -32.11
N LYS A 177 17.13 -52.96 -31.20
CA LYS A 177 16.04 -52.48 -30.35
C LYS A 177 16.48 -51.36 -29.41
N ALA A 178 17.64 -51.45 -28.80
CA ALA A 178 18.19 -50.42 -27.96
C ALA A 178 18.46 -49.11 -28.74
N ALA A 179 19.03 -49.21 -29.92
CA ALA A 179 19.25 -48.06 -30.79
C ALA A 179 17.94 -47.41 -31.28
N GLN A 180 16.92 -48.21 -31.57
CA GLN A 180 15.57 -47.74 -31.92
C GLN A 180 14.92 -47.00 -30.76
N ALA A 181 15.05 -47.49 -29.50
CA ALA A 181 14.54 -46.80 -28.30
C ALA A 181 15.22 -45.42 -28.13
N ALA A 182 16.52 -45.33 -28.37
CA ALA A 182 17.25 -44.06 -28.32
C ALA A 182 16.76 -43.04 -29.37
N VAL A 183 16.40 -43.51 -30.60
CA VAL A 183 15.74 -42.66 -31.61
C VAL A 183 14.38 -42.14 -31.12
N THR A 184 13.59 -43.02 -30.50
CA THR A 184 12.27 -42.65 -29.97
C THR A 184 12.39 -41.60 -28.89
N GLU A 185 13.33 -41.76 -27.96
CA GLU A 185 13.65 -40.79 -26.92
C GLU A 185 14.09 -39.43 -27.49
N ALA A 186 15.07 -39.44 -28.42
CA ALA A 186 15.55 -38.23 -29.05
C ALA A 186 14.44 -37.49 -29.84
N ARG A 187 13.55 -38.25 -30.51
CA ARG A 187 12.41 -37.70 -31.24
C ARG A 187 11.37 -37.07 -30.26
N ALA A 188 11.12 -37.71 -29.13
CA ALA A 188 10.25 -37.16 -28.11
C ALA A 188 10.79 -35.83 -27.57
N ALA A 189 12.10 -35.72 -27.36
CA ALA A 189 12.74 -34.47 -26.95
C ALA A 189 12.52 -33.35 -27.99
N VAL A 190 12.73 -33.61 -29.28
CA VAL A 190 12.46 -32.63 -30.35
C VAL A 190 11.01 -32.19 -30.39
N ASN A 191 10.06 -33.13 -30.25
CA ASN A 191 8.62 -32.82 -30.26
C ASN A 191 8.20 -31.95 -29.08
N THR A 192 8.80 -32.16 -27.91
CA THR A 192 8.55 -31.33 -26.72
C THR A 192 9.03 -29.90 -26.96
N PHE A 193 10.20 -29.70 -27.55
CA PHE A 193 10.72 -28.39 -27.93
C PHE A 193 9.77 -27.63 -28.87
N THR A 194 9.30 -28.29 -29.91
CA THR A 194 8.43 -27.67 -30.92
C THR A 194 7.07 -27.25 -30.32
N ARG A 195 6.48 -28.11 -29.48
CA ARG A 195 5.19 -27.83 -28.83
C ARG A 195 5.25 -26.67 -27.87
N VAL A 196 6.34 -26.49 -27.11
CA VAL A 196 6.50 -25.40 -26.16
C VAL A 196 6.78 -24.08 -26.88
N ALA A 197 7.58 -24.09 -27.95
CA ALA A 197 7.94 -22.88 -28.70
C ALA A 197 6.77 -22.25 -29.48
N GLU A 198 5.79 -23.02 -29.89
CA GLU A 198 4.67 -22.56 -30.73
C GLU A 198 3.38 -22.27 -29.92
N ARG A 199 3.32 -22.65 -28.65
CA ARG A 199 2.12 -22.53 -27.84
C ARG A 199 2.06 -21.20 -27.15
N LYS A 200 1.15 -20.31 -27.58
CA LYS A 200 0.79 -19.10 -26.83
C LYS A 200 0.22 -19.47 -25.48
N ILE A 201 0.72 -18.84 -24.44
CA ILE A 201 0.26 -19.02 -23.06
C ILE A 201 -0.63 -17.84 -22.68
N PRO A 202 -1.89 -18.04 -22.31
CA PRO A 202 -2.77 -16.97 -21.89
C PRO A 202 -2.44 -16.54 -20.45
N VAL A 203 -2.40 -15.23 -20.22
CA VAL A 203 -2.44 -14.65 -18.89
C VAL A 203 -3.90 -14.37 -18.55
N LEU A 204 -4.42 -15.00 -17.51
CA LEU A 204 -5.82 -14.93 -17.14
C LEU A 204 -6.07 -13.94 -16.01
N ALA A 205 -7.27 -13.33 -16.00
CA ALA A 205 -7.71 -12.44 -14.93
C ALA A 205 -7.90 -13.23 -13.62
N PRO A 206 -7.25 -12.83 -12.52
CA PRO A 206 -7.38 -13.49 -11.21
C PRO A 206 -8.73 -13.20 -10.54
N ALA A 207 -9.33 -12.04 -10.85
CA ALA A 207 -10.60 -11.58 -10.31
C ALA A 207 -11.39 -10.81 -11.36
N SER A 208 -12.71 -10.66 -11.14
CA SER A 208 -13.56 -9.76 -11.91
C SER A 208 -13.40 -8.33 -11.42
N GLY A 209 -13.46 -7.34 -12.33
CA GLY A 209 -13.30 -5.93 -11.99
C GLY A 209 -13.07 -5.08 -13.24
N ARG A 210 -12.37 -3.97 -13.06
CA ARG A 210 -11.94 -3.09 -14.16
C ARG A 210 -10.41 -3.02 -14.20
N VAL A 211 -9.88 -2.81 -15.40
CA VAL A 211 -8.47 -2.53 -15.61
C VAL A 211 -8.17 -1.13 -15.07
N LEU A 212 -7.40 -1.03 -13.99
CA LEU A 212 -7.01 0.23 -13.35
C LEU A 212 -5.81 0.87 -14.08
N SER A 213 -4.85 0.04 -14.49
CA SER A 213 -3.67 0.48 -15.25
C SER A 213 -3.14 -0.63 -16.13
N VAL A 214 -2.56 -0.27 -17.28
CA VAL A 214 -1.82 -1.18 -18.17
C VAL A 214 -0.38 -0.70 -18.23
N THR A 215 0.53 -1.49 -17.66
CA THR A 215 1.96 -1.13 -17.58
C THR A 215 2.70 -1.47 -18.88
N GLN A 216 2.31 -2.58 -19.53
CA GLN A 216 2.94 -3.09 -20.75
C GLN A 216 1.90 -3.22 -21.86
N GLN A 217 1.85 -2.24 -22.74
CA GLN A 217 0.84 -2.20 -23.81
C GLN A 217 1.37 -2.72 -25.15
N SER A 218 2.67 -2.55 -25.40
CA SER A 218 3.30 -2.90 -26.68
C SER A 218 3.92 -4.29 -26.65
N GLU A 219 3.99 -4.91 -27.84
CA GLU A 219 4.73 -6.15 -28.03
C GLU A 219 6.22 -5.96 -27.68
N ARG A 220 6.73 -6.80 -26.80
CA ARG A 220 8.13 -6.78 -26.34
C ARG A 220 8.49 -8.04 -25.56
N THR A 221 9.76 -8.29 -25.44
CA THR A 221 10.29 -9.31 -24.54
C THR A 221 10.24 -8.82 -23.09
N ILE A 222 9.72 -9.67 -22.20
CA ILE A 222 9.55 -9.41 -20.77
C ILE A 222 10.14 -10.53 -19.92
N ALA A 223 10.59 -10.18 -18.72
CA ALA A 223 11.06 -11.15 -17.73
C ALA A 223 9.86 -11.75 -16.95
N ALA A 224 10.07 -12.92 -16.35
CA ALA A 224 9.14 -13.47 -15.39
C ALA A 224 8.98 -12.52 -14.18
N GLY A 225 7.75 -12.39 -13.64
CA GLY A 225 7.44 -11.51 -12.53
C GLY A 225 7.20 -10.03 -12.90
N LEU A 226 7.40 -9.63 -14.17
CA LEU A 226 7.17 -8.25 -14.60
C LEU A 226 5.67 -7.91 -14.52
N PRO A 227 5.27 -6.77 -13.88
CA PRO A 227 3.91 -6.31 -13.86
C PRO A 227 3.40 -5.95 -15.26
N LEU A 228 2.23 -6.46 -15.62
CA LEU A 228 1.58 -6.23 -16.92
C LEU A 228 0.44 -5.21 -16.80
N MET A 229 -0.43 -5.40 -15.83
CA MET A 229 -1.58 -4.53 -15.56
C MET A 229 -2.07 -4.71 -14.13
N THR A 230 -2.90 -3.77 -13.68
CA THR A 230 -3.59 -3.84 -12.38
C THR A 230 -5.09 -3.89 -12.62
N ILE A 231 -5.77 -4.80 -11.92
CA ILE A 231 -7.22 -4.99 -11.98
C ILE A 231 -7.78 -4.78 -10.57
N GLY A 232 -8.94 -4.15 -10.47
CA GLY A 232 -9.64 -3.96 -9.20
C GLY A 232 -11.09 -3.57 -9.39
N ASP A 233 -11.86 -3.58 -8.30
CA ASP A 233 -13.27 -3.15 -8.31
C ASP A 233 -13.38 -1.69 -7.85
N PRO A 234 -13.63 -0.73 -8.77
CA PRO A 234 -13.76 0.68 -8.42
C PRO A 234 -14.99 1.01 -7.58
N SER A 235 -15.91 0.06 -7.36
CA SER A 235 -17.02 0.25 -6.42
C SER A 235 -16.58 0.09 -4.96
N GLN A 236 -15.43 -0.54 -4.72
CA GLN A 236 -14.86 -0.80 -3.40
C GLN A 236 -13.60 0.06 -3.19
N MET A 237 -13.84 1.30 -2.85
CA MET A 237 -12.77 2.26 -2.56
C MET A 237 -12.53 2.39 -1.07
N GLU A 238 -11.32 2.70 -0.69
CA GLU A 238 -10.94 3.07 0.68
C GLU A 238 -10.08 4.33 0.68
N ALA A 239 -10.15 5.10 1.75
CA ALA A 239 -9.22 6.21 1.98
C ALA A 239 -8.06 5.73 2.84
N VAL A 240 -6.84 5.99 2.40
CA VAL A 240 -5.62 5.75 3.17
C VAL A 240 -5.02 7.10 3.52
N VAL A 241 -5.00 7.42 4.80
CA VAL A 241 -4.54 8.71 5.33
C VAL A 241 -3.29 8.49 6.15
N ASP A 242 -2.21 9.16 5.80
CA ASP A 242 -0.96 9.09 6.53
C ASP A 242 -0.93 10.11 7.67
N VAL A 243 -1.02 9.64 8.90
CA VAL A 243 -1.11 10.44 10.12
C VAL A 243 0.19 10.34 10.92
N LEU A 244 0.60 11.42 11.57
CA LEU A 244 1.74 11.37 12.49
C LEU A 244 1.48 10.35 13.61
N SER A 245 2.48 9.55 13.97
CA SER A 245 2.37 8.49 14.98
C SER A 245 1.84 8.98 16.32
N VAL A 246 2.19 10.21 16.73
CA VAL A 246 1.71 10.86 17.96
C VAL A 246 0.21 11.16 17.93
N ASP A 247 -0.38 11.33 16.77
CA ASP A 247 -1.81 11.56 16.61
C ASP A 247 -2.56 10.26 16.33
N ALA A 248 -1.92 9.29 15.66
CA ALA A 248 -2.50 7.98 15.39
C ALA A 248 -2.94 7.24 16.66
N VAL A 249 -2.22 7.41 17.77
CA VAL A 249 -2.57 6.84 19.10
C VAL A 249 -3.94 7.30 19.61
N LYS A 250 -4.42 8.46 19.16
CA LYS A 250 -5.72 9.03 19.56
C LYS A 250 -6.86 8.55 18.67
N ILE A 251 -6.52 7.92 17.53
CA ILE A 251 -7.51 7.50 16.53
C ILE A 251 -7.93 6.07 16.81
N GLN A 252 -9.24 5.83 16.76
CA GLN A 252 -9.84 4.52 16.99
C GLN A 252 -10.74 4.11 15.83
N PRO A 253 -10.87 2.82 15.53
CA PRO A 253 -11.86 2.33 14.59
C PRO A 253 -13.27 2.84 14.91
N GLY A 254 -14.05 3.16 13.88
CA GLY A 254 -15.38 3.74 14.00
C GLY A 254 -15.44 5.27 14.04
N MET A 255 -14.31 5.96 14.24
CA MET A 255 -14.27 7.42 14.21
C MET A 255 -14.65 7.96 12.84
N ARG A 256 -15.32 9.12 12.86
CA ARG A 256 -15.75 9.82 11.64
C ARG A 256 -14.58 10.48 10.95
N LEU A 257 -14.48 10.30 9.65
CA LEU A 257 -13.52 10.92 8.77
C LEU A 257 -14.27 11.69 7.67
N LEU A 258 -13.85 12.89 7.39
CA LEU A 258 -14.39 13.75 6.33
C LEU A 258 -13.32 13.99 5.29
N LEU A 259 -13.60 13.60 4.04
CA LEU A 259 -12.74 13.91 2.90
C LEU A 259 -13.12 15.27 2.36
N LYS A 260 -12.14 16.15 2.28
CA LYS A 260 -12.22 17.50 1.76
C LYS A 260 -11.29 17.65 0.55
N ASP A 261 -11.44 18.75 -0.16
CA ASP A 261 -10.58 19.15 -1.29
C ASP A 261 -10.40 18.03 -2.35
N TRP A 262 -11.45 17.21 -2.51
CA TRP A 262 -11.52 16.13 -3.47
C TRP A 262 -12.03 16.58 -4.86
N GLY A 263 -12.37 17.88 -5.03
CA GLY A 263 -12.89 18.48 -6.25
C GLY A 263 -14.39 18.74 -6.27
N GLY A 264 -15.13 18.26 -5.25
CA GLY A 264 -16.55 18.59 -5.06
C GLY A 264 -16.78 19.50 -3.86
N ASP A 265 -17.96 20.13 -3.82
CA ASP A 265 -18.31 21.14 -2.80
C ASP A 265 -18.67 20.55 -1.45
N ILE A 266 -19.16 19.31 -1.43
CA ILE A 266 -19.63 18.64 -0.19
C ILE A 266 -18.58 17.64 0.27
N PRO A 267 -18.12 17.71 1.55
CA PRO A 267 -17.21 16.71 2.09
C PRO A 267 -17.82 15.32 2.04
N LEU A 268 -17.06 14.34 1.58
CA LEU A 268 -17.47 12.94 1.60
C LEU A 268 -17.21 12.37 3.00
N GLU A 269 -18.15 11.53 3.45
CA GLU A 269 -18.06 10.92 4.77
C GLU A 269 -17.46 9.50 4.68
N ALA A 270 -16.58 9.21 5.62
CA ALA A 270 -15.97 7.91 5.81
C ALA A 270 -15.91 7.55 7.30
N ARG A 271 -15.69 6.27 7.59
CA ARG A 271 -15.41 5.77 8.94
C ARG A 271 -14.07 5.06 8.95
N VAL A 272 -13.28 5.37 9.97
CA VAL A 272 -12.02 4.67 10.23
C VAL A 272 -12.33 3.20 10.46
N ARG A 273 -11.77 2.35 9.61
CA ARG A 273 -11.85 0.90 9.73
C ARG A 273 -10.67 0.34 10.52
N LEU A 274 -9.47 0.82 10.21
CA LEU A 274 -8.24 0.31 10.75
C LEU A 274 -7.20 1.42 10.92
N VAL A 275 -6.46 1.37 12.01
CA VAL A 275 -5.20 2.08 12.17
C VAL A 275 -4.09 1.02 12.06
N GLU A 276 -3.23 1.12 11.07
CA GLU A 276 -2.18 0.13 10.87
C GLU A 276 -1.22 0.10 12.07
N PRO A 277 -0.81 -1.09 12.54
CA PRO A 277 0.06 -1.20 13.71
C PRO A 277 1.54 -0.87 13.41
N VAL A 278 1.86 -0.61 12.15
CA VAL A 278 3.24 -0.37 11.69
C VAL A 278 3.38 1.08 11.24
N ALA A 279 4.39 1.76 11.81
CA ALA A 279 4.77 3.09 11.36
C ALA A 279 5.84 3.01 10.25
N PHE A 280 5.82 3.98 9.36
CA PHE A 280 6.83 4.17 8.33
C PHE A 280 7.40 5.57 8.37
N THR A 281 8.62 5.74 7.84
CA THR A 281 9.28 7.04 7.76
C THR A 281 8.92 7.72 6.44
N LYS A 282 8.42 8.95 6.52
CA LYS A 282 8.16 9.82 5.36
C LYS A 282 8.93 11.12 5.53
N ILE A 283 9.56 11.56 4.45
CA ILE A 283 10.23 12.88 4.44
C ILE A 283 9.18 13.94 4.12
N SER A 284 9.02 14.92 5.01
CA SER A 284 8.13 16.05 4.81
C SER A 284 8.65 17.01 3.73
N ALA A 285 7.80 17.94 3.28
CA ALA A 285 8.19 18.96 2.30
C ALA A 285 9.36 19.86 2.77
N LEU A 286 9.61 19.87 4.08
CA LEU A 286 10.73 20.62 4.69
C LEU A 286 12.01 19.78 4.84
N GLY A 287 12.02 18.53 4.34
CA GLY A 287 13.18 17.63 4.46
C GLY A 287 13.33 16.95 5.82
N ILE A 288 12.31 17.00 6.68
CA ILE A 288 12.32 16.39 8.01
C ILE A 288 11.72 15.00 7.94
N GLU A 289 12.37 14.02 8.54
CA GLU A 289 11.84 12.67 8.71
C GLU A 289 10.73 12.65 9.74
N GLU A 290 9.59 12.13 9.35
CA GLU A 290 8.39 11.99 10.20
C GLU A 290 7.98 10.53 10.27
N GLN A 291 7.66 10.06 11.47
CA GLN A 291 7.07 8.75 11.69
C GLN A 291 5.56 8.83 11.49
N ARG A 292 5.06 8.14 10.49
CA ARG A 292 3.64 8.15 10.13
C ARG A 292 3.03 6.76 10.17
N VAL A 293 1.72 6.71 10.33
CA VAL A 293 0.90 5.49 10.38
C VAL A 293 -0.25 5.67 9.42
N ASN A 294 -0.55 4.64 8.64
CA ASN A 294 -1.73 4.66 7.77
C ASN A 294 -3.00 4.43 8.59
N VAL A 295 -3.96 5.31 8.38
CA VAL A 295 -5.34 5.18 8.84
C VAL A 295 -6.22 4.87 7.64
N ILE A 296 -6.87 3.71 7.66
CA ILE A 296 -7.73 3.24 6.58
C ILE A 296 -9.18 3.50 6.96
N ALA A 297 -9.92 4.09 6.04
CA ALA A 297 -11.32 4.42 6.24
C ALA A 297 -12.18 4.04 5.04
N ASP A 298 -13.36 3.52 5.32
CA ASP A 298 -14.32 3.08 4.33
C ASP A 298 -15.41 4.14 4.09
N PRO A 299 -15.97 4.22 2.87
CA PRO A 299 -17.08 5.10 2.54
C PRO A 299 -18.30 4.87 3.42
N VAL A 300 -19.02 5.95 3.73
CA VAL A 300 -20.36 5.88 4.35
C VAL A 300 -21.38 6.25 3.28
N GLY A 301 -22.31 5.33 2.99
CA GLY A 301 -23.36 5.54 2.00
C GLY A 301 -22.97 5.11 0.59
N SER A 302 -23.16 5.99 -0.39
CA SER A 302 -22.89 5.68 -1.81
C SER A 302 -21.39 5.61 -2.11
N PRO A 303 -21.00 4.85 -3.14
CA PRO A 303 -19.62 4.86 -3.64
C PRO A 303 -19.14 6.28 -3.95
N TRP A 304 -17.88 6.56 -3.69
CA TRP A 304 -17.30 7.87 -3.98
C TRP A 304 -17.12 8.07 -5.49
N PRO A 305 -17.35 9.28 -5.99
CA PRO A 305 -17.07 9.63 -7.39
C PRO A 305 -15.58 9.92 -7.62
N LEU A 306 -14.70 9.07 -7.04
CA LEU A 306 -13.26 9.24 -7.07
C LEU A 306 -12.60 8.05 -7.77
N GLY A 307 -11.44 8.28 -8.35
CA GLY A 307 -10.63 7.23 -8.96
C GLY A 307 -9.51 6.75 -8.02
N ASP A 308 -8.89 5.65 -8.42
CA ASP A 308 -7.70 5.12 -7.77
C ASP A 308 -6.54 6.13 -7.81
N GLY A 309 -5.85 6.32 -6.69
CA GLY A 309 -4.73 7.26 -6.57
C GLY A 309 -5.12 8.73 -6.40
N TYR A 310 -6.41 9.10 -6.29
CA TYR A 310 -6.80 10.50 -6.08
C TYR A 310 -6.38 10.98 -4.70
N ARG A 311 -5.75 12.18 -4.66
CA ARG A 311 -5.37 12.84 -3.40
C ARG A 311 -6.58 13.48 -2.75
N ILE A 312 -6.60 13.45 -1.43
CA ILE A 312 -7.65 14.01 -0.59
C ILE A 312 -7.05 14.68 0.64
N GLN A 313 -7.75 15.67 1.18
CA GLN A 313 -7.54 16.15 2.53
C GLN A 313 -8.52 15.46 3.47
N ALA A 314 -8.01 14.74 4.45
CA ALA A 314 -8.83 13.99 5.40
C ALA A 314 -8.84 14.67 6.75
N ARG A 315 -10.04 14.92 7.26
CA ARG A 315 -10.28 15.41 8.62
C ARG A 315 -10.82 14.28 9.50
N ILE A 316 -10.02 13.78 10.41
CA ILE A 316 -10.41 12.75 11.37
C ILE A 316 -10.94 13.44 12.63
N VAL A 317 -12.19 13.19 12.99
CA VAL A 317 -12.83 13.79 14.16
C VAL A 317 -12.53 12.91 15.38
N LEU A 318 -11.64 13.40 16.26
CA LEU A 318 -11.25 12.70 17.48
C LEU A 318 -12.31 12.83 18.57
N TRP A 319 -12.94 14.01 18.65
CA TRP A 319 -13.95 14.30 19.64
C TRP A 319 -14.90 15.38 19.12
N LYS A 320 -16.19 15.25 19.40
CA LYS A 320 -17.20 16.25 19.06
C LYS A 320 -18.29 16.26 20.12
N GLN A 321 -18.71 17.46 20.54
CA GLN A 321 -19.87 17.68 21.39
C GLN A 321 -20.60 18.94 20.92
N ASP A 322 -21.94 18.89 20.81
CA ASP A 322 -22.71 19.94 20.16
C ASP A 322 -23.10 21.10 21.11
N ALA A 323 -23.05 20.90 22.41
CA ALA A 323 -23.47 21.91 23.41
C ALA A 323 -22.48 21.97 24.56
N VAL A 324 -21.32 22.58 24.36
CA VAL A 324 -20.32 22.85 25.38
C VAL A 324 -20.18 24.35 25.61
N LEU A 325 -19.96 24.77 26.83
CA LEU A 325 -19.57 26.15 27.12
C LEU A 325 -18.17 26.37 26.57
N LYS A 326 -18.00 27.31 25.64
CA LYS A 326 -16.75 27.56 24.98
C LYS A 326 -16.37 29.04 24.93
N LEU A 327 -15.09 29.27 24.82
CA LEU A 327 -14.46 30.56 24.58
C LEU A 327 -13.45 30.46 23.47
N PRO A 328 -13.15 31.56 22.77
CA PRO A 328 -11.92 31.62 21.93
C PRO A 328 -10.70 31.31 22.77
N GLY A 329 -9.80 30.48 22.22
CA GLY A 329 -8.56 30.10 22.90
C GLY A 329 -7.69 31.30 23.32
N SER A 330 -7.83 32.44 22.61
CA SER A 330 -7.19 33.73 22.92
C SER A 330 -7.68 34.41 24.18
N SER A 331 -8.76 33.96 24.77
CA SER A 331 -9.33 34.53 26.02
C SER A 331 -8.81 33.83 27.28
N VAL A 332 -8.12 32.69 27.10
CA VAL A 332 -7.65 31.86 28.22
C VAL A 332 -6.14 31.90 28.28
N PHE A 333 -5.58 32.12 29.46
CA PHE A 333 -4.13 32.17 29.65
C PHE A 333 -3.72 31.30 30.85
N ARG A 334 -2.43 30.94 30.90
CA ARG A 334 -1.89 30.08 31.96
C ARG A 334 -1.04 30.85 32.92
N VAL A 335 -1.28 30.64 34.21
CA VAL A 335 -0.46 31.19 35.30
C VAL A 335 -0.02 30.02 36.18
N GLY A 336 1.25 29.67 36.14
CA GLY A 336 1.73 28.45 36.78
C GLY A 336 1.06 27.21 36.20
N ASN A 337 0.35 26.47 37.02
CA ASN A 337 -0.40 25.28 36.58
C ASN A 337 -1.89 25.56 36.31
N ASP A 338 -2.38 26.75 36.61
CA ASP A 338 -3.81 27.10 36.51
C ASP A 338 -4.12 27.80 35.20
N TRP A 339 -5.27 27.47 34.63
CA TRP A 339 -5.87 28.21 33.54
C TRP A 339 -6.75 29.32 34.09
N ARG A 340 -6.64 30.53 33.57
CA ARG A 340 -7.36 31.71 34.04
C ARG A 340 -7.94 32.51 32.88
N VAL A 341 -8.97 33.29 33.24
CA VAL A 341 -9.62 34.26 32.34
C VAL A 341 -9.82 35.56 33.07
N PHE A 342 -9.96 36.67 32.34
CA PHE A 342 -10.40 37.93 32.91
C PHE A 342 -11.89 38.13 32.57
N VAL A 343 -12.75 38.09 33.57
CA VAL A 343 -14.19 38.36 33.42
C VAL A 343 -14.43 39.86 33.58
N ALA A 344 -15.26 40.44 32.73
CA ALA A 344 -15.69 41.83 32.82
C ALA A 344 -16.85 41.95 33.79
N GLU A 345 -16.59 42.40 35.01
CA GLU A 345 -17.58 42.63 36.05
C GLU A 345 -17.58 44.13 36.46
N ASN A 346 -18.72 44.80 36.34
CA ASN A 346 -18.90 46.21 36.74
C ASN A 346 -17.83 47.17 36.19
N GLY A 347 -17.44 47.01 34.91
CA GLY A 347 -16.41 47.83 34.27
C GLY A 347 -14.98 47.57 34.74
N ARG A 348 -14.74 46.44 35.39
CA ARG A 348 -13.42 45.99 35.86
C ARG A 348 -13.09 44.59 35.39
N ALA A 349 -11.82 44.34 35.13
CA ALA A 349 -11.31 43.01 34.84
C ALA A 349 -11.14 42.24 36.16
N LYS A 350 -11.78 41.09 36.28
CA LYS A 350 -11.65 40.20 37.44
C LYS A 350 -11.03 38.90 37.00
N GLU A 351 -9.88 38.60 37.53
CA GLU A 351 -9.17 37.34 37.26
C GLU A 351 -9.93 36.17 37.92
N ARG A 352 -10.16 35.12 37.19
CA ARG A 352 -10.87 33.93 37.64
C ARG A 352 -10.20 32.66 37.10
N THR A 353 -9.98 31.70 37.98
CA THR A 353 -9.49 30.38 37.63
C THR A 353 -10.60 29.58 36.97
N VAL A 354 -10.29 28.90 35.89
CA VAL A 354 -11.21 28.04 35.14
C VAL A 354 -10.60 26.66 34.90
N THR A 355 -11.46 25.65 34.84
CA THR A 355 -11.07 24.32 34.38
C THR A 355 -11.40 24.18 32.91
N ILE A 356 -10.41 23.92 32.10
CA ILE A 356 -10.61 23.71 30.67
C ILE A 356 -10.72 22.23 30.33
N GLY A 357 -11.47 21.92 29.26
CA GLY A 357 -11.57 20.58 28.70
C GLY A 357 -10.89 20.49 27.35
N GLN A 358 -11.62 20.01 26.37
CA GLN A 358 -11.13 19.86 24.98
C GLN A 358 -10.87 21.23 24.33
N ARG A 359 -9.91 21.29 23.48
CA ARG A 359 -9.57 22.50 22.72
C ARG A 359 -9.22 22.17 21.27
N ASN A 360 -9.58 23.06 20.38
CA ASN A 360 -9.09 23.04 19.00
C ASN A 360 -8.24 24.30 18.73
N ARG A 361 -8.04 24.65 17.48
CA ARG A 361 -7.25 25.81 17.06
C ARG A 361 -7.87 27.13 17.49
N ASP A 362 -9.21 27.21 17.48
CA ASP A 362 -9.96 28.46 17.65
C ASP A 362 -10.58 28.59 19.04
N ASP A 363 -11.16 27.51 19.54
CA ASP A 363 -11.99 27.50 20.76
C ASP A 363 -11.46 26.53 21.82
N VAL A 364 -11.81 26.81 23.06
CA VAL A 364 -11.54 25.99 24.24
C VAL A 364 -12.82 25.73 25.01
N GLN A 365 -13.05 24.49 25.43
CA GLN A 365 -14.14 24.10 26.32
C GLN A 365 -13.85 24.55 27.73
N ILE A 366 -14.84 25.16 28.39
CA ILE A 366 -14.81 25.50 29.81
C ILE A 366 -15.72 24.50 30.57
N ILE A 367 -15.10 23.74 31.47
CA ILE A 367 -15.81 22.73 32.29
C ILE A 367 -16.40 23.40 33.53
N SER A 368 -15.61 24.28 34.17
CA SER A 368 -16.03 24.98 35.38
C SER A 368 -15.34 26.34 35.52
N GLY A 369 -15.85 27.20 36.40
CA GLY A 369 -15.31 28.52 36.70
C GLY A 369 -15.96 29.67 35.93
N LEU A 370 -16.82 29.38 34.93
CA LEU A 370 -17.51 30.40 34.15
C LEU A 370 -18.94 29.97 33.86
N ARG A 371 -19.84 30.95 33.73
CA ARG A 371 -21.26 30.76 33.39
C ARG A 371 -21.54 31.21 31.97
N GLU A 372 -22.56 30.64 31.36
CA GLU A 372 -23.06 31.08 30.07
C GLU A 372 -23.50 32.55 30.10
N GLY A 373 -23.12 33.33 29.11
CA GLY A 373 -23.45 34.76 29.01
C GLY A 373 -22.43 35.70 29.66
N GLU A 374 -21.50 35.20 30.50
CA GLU A 374 -20.47 36.05 31.12
C GLU A 374 -19.52 36.62 30.04
N GLN A 375 -19.16 37.88 30.21
CA GLN A 375 -18.24 38.57 29.30
C GLN A 375 -16.80 38.38 29.75
N VAL A 376 -15.95 37.96 28.83
CA VAL A 376 -14.54 37.64 29.06
C VAL A 376 -13.68 38.47 28.09
N ILE A 377 -12.55 38.93 28.59
CA ILE A 377 -11.60 39.68 27.78
C ILE A 377 -10.94 38.74 26.76
N ARG A 378 -11.04 39.15 25.48
CA ARG A 378 -10.43 38.43 24.36
C ARG A 378 -8.97 38.77 24.21
N PHE A 379 -8.02 38.62 24.25
CA PHE A 379 -6.61 39.03 24.15
C PHE A 379 -6.14 39.80 25.38
N PRO A 380 -6.10 39.20 26.57
CA PRO A 380 -5.57 39.86 27.75
C PRO A 380 -4.09 40.21 27.57
N SER A 381 -3.78 41.50 27.48
CA SER A 381 -2.40 41.99 27.43
C SER A 381 -1.76 42.01 28.85
N ARG A 382 -0.45 42.17 28.92
CA ARG A 382 0.26 42.29 30.22
C ARG A 382 -0.18 43.50 31.07
N GLN A 383 -0.87 44.46 30.47
CA GLN A 383 -1.44 45.62 31.17
C GLN A 383 -2.69 45.33 31.93
N VAL A 384 -3.39 44.21 31.59
CA VAL A 384 -4.62 43.80 32.27
C VAL A 384 -4.25 43.11 33.58
N SER A 385 -4.53 43.75 34.67
CA SER A 385 -4.38 43.19 36.01
C SER A 385 -5.75 43.04 36.71
N ASN A 386 -5.80 42.22 37.75
CA ASN A 386 -7.02 42.05 38.56
C ASN A 386 -7.48 43.40 39.13
N GLY A 387 -8.72 43.79 38.85
CA GLY A 387 -9.32 45.07 39.28
C GLY A 387 -9.10 46.23 38.29
N ALA A 388 -8.35 46.05 37.19
CA ALA A 388 -8.14 47.10 36.20
C ALA A 388 -9.47 47.59 35.61
N ARG A 389 -9.59 48.94 35.40
CA ARG A 389 -10.74 49.54 34.73
C ARG A 389 -10.71 49.19 33.24
N ILE A 390 -11.82 48.72 32.72
CA ILE A 390 -11.96 48.31 31.33
C ILE A 390 -13.15 49.01 30.68
N LEU A 391 -13.01 49.26 29.40
CA LEU A 391 -14.06 49.74 28.52
C LEU A 391 -14.22 48.76 27.36
N ALA A 392 -15.44 48.31 27.08
CA ALA A 392 -15.68 47.46 25.92
C ALA A 392 -15.45 48.26 24.64
N GLU A 393 -14.69 47.70 23.73
CA GLU A 393 -14.48 48.21 22.37
C GLU A 393 -15.58 47.70 21.44
#